data_096a5b3b517c6a3e30ac899d93adbc33
#
_entry.id   096a5b3b517c6a3e30ac899d93adbc33
#
_cell.length_a   1.000
_cell.length_b   1.000
_cell.length_c   1.000
_cell.angle_alpha   90.00
_cell.angle_beta   90.00
_cell.angle_gamma   90.00
#
_symmetry.space_group_name_H-M   'P 1'
#
loop_
_entity.id
_entity.type
_entity.pdbx_description
1 polymer ?
#
loop_
_entity_poly.entity_id
_entity_poly.type
_entity_poly.pdbx_seq_one_letter_code
_entity_poly.pdbx_strand_id
1 'polypeptide(L)'
;MKKRIISIVCLFLLISLLPGCSSDKEDESDAIIVNDQIGRQITIKDQVKRVVSTSYITTSTCLALGVSDQLVGIEKNASSRSIYQKTDSDLLELPQVGCNVSLIAKTAPDVVFMMKENKNLIEDFEERHIKVIVVDPSSEKKYDAMVSLIAEICGKQNNAKKLKNYYSTKKSKMNSLGTSNKHVYIASKESIYRPVTPSMFQSTILDSAHVKNAAASIKGVDYPTIALETLLTLNPDMVIMPRNASYSKDSIYNYEFFSSLDIVKNKKIYIMPEVVESWMDPVPSHILASLWLSYVLHPHDYTYENYKKDVIDFYKEFYDFNLDETLITK
;
A
#
# COMPACT_ATOMS: atom_id res chain seq x y z
N MET A 1 74.49 25.91 68.14
CA MET A 1 75.13 24.86 67.30
C MET A 1 74.17 24.48 66.19
N LYS A 2 74.69 24.59 64.95
CA LYS A 2 74.16 24.14 63.65
C LYS A 2 72.77 24.61 63.20
N LYS A 3 72.74 25.69 62.51
CA LYS A 3 71.71 26.18 61.60
C LYS A 3 71.58 25.24 60.40
N ARG A 4 70.34 24.89 60.05
CA ARG A 4 70.06 24.31 58.69
C ARG A 4 69.12 25.26 57.97
N ILE A 5 69.64 25.73 56.86
CA ILE A 5 69.00 26.59 55.86
C ILE A 5 68.14 25.70 55.03
N ILE A 6 66.79 25.97 54.93
CA ILE A 6 65.89 25.32 54.00
C ILE A 6 65.73 26.30 52.81
N SER A 7 66.21 25.88 51.65
CA SER A 7 66.02 26.57 50.38
C SER A 7 64.64 26.25 49.81
N ILE A 8 63.79 27.27 49.63
CA ILE A 8 62.49 27.15 48.97
C ILE A 8 62.73 27.35 47.48
N VAL A 9 62.52 26.28 46.71
CA VAL A 9 62.47 26.32 45.23
C VAL A 9 61.05 26.58 44.81
N CYS A 10 60.80 27.80 44.30
CA CYS A 10 59.53 28.12 43.64
C CYS A 10 59.47 27.45 42.27
N LEU A 11 58.66 26.42 42.12
CA LEU A 11 58.34 25.79 40.85
C LEU A 11 57.19 26.56 40.20
N PHE A 12 57.44 27.35 39.19
CA PHE A 12 56.46 27.99 38.33
C PHE A 12 55.81 26.92 37.44
N LEU A 13 54.56 26.57 37.72
CA LEU A 13 53.73 25.74 36.85
C LEU A 13 53.13 26.64 35.76
N LEU A 14 53.66 26.57 34.54
CA LEU A 14 53.02 27.12 33.37
C LEU A 14 51.82 26.20 33.00
N ILE A 15 50.63 26.67 33.30
CA ILE A 15 49.38 26.06 32.78
C ILE A 15 49.21 26.57 31.35
N SER A 16 49.60 25.75 30.39
CA SER A 16 49.25 25.95 28.96
C SER A 16 47.74 25.70 28.77
N LEU A 17 46.98 26.77 28.58
CA LEU A 17 45.62 26.75 28.06
C LEU A 17 45.64 26.24 26.63
N LEU A 18 45.40 24.96 26.43
CA LEU A 18 45.04 24.43 25.14
C LEU A 18 43.54 24.79 24.92
N PRO A 19 43.18 25.45 23.80
CA PRO A 19 41.78 25.53 23.43
C PRO A 19 41.35 24.11 23.08
N GLY A 20 40.48 23.53 23.93
CA GLY A 20 39.77 22.31 23.60
C GLY A 20 38.90 22.59 22.38
N CYS A 21 39.26 22.06 21.22
CA CYS A 21 38.29 21.78 20.19
C CYS A 21 37.28 20.83 20.78
N SER A 22 36.11 21.35 21.15
CA SER A 22 34.91 20.51 21.26
C SER A 22 34.64 20.02 19.83
N SER A 23 35.08 18.82 19.52
CA SER A 23 34.47 18.09 18.43
C SER A 23 33.01 17.95 18.84
N ASP A 24 32.13 18.71 18.21
CA ASP A 24 30.74 18.38 18.15
C ASP A 24 30.68 16.93 17.63
N LYS A 25 30.51 16.01 18.53
CA LYS A 25 30.00 14.69 18.18
C LYS A 25 28.60 14.99 17.67
N GLU A 26 28.46 15.12 16.34
CA GLU A 26 27.15 14.87 15.72
C GLU A 26 26.66 13.56 16.33
N ASP A 27 25.54 13.63 17.01
CA ASP A 27 24.85 12.46 17.54
C ASP A 27 24.44 11.59 16.33
N GLU A 28 25.30 10.63 15.98
CA GLU A 28 25.02 9.62 14.94
C GLU A 28 23.86 8.66 15.34
N SER A 29 23.21 8.93 16.50
CA SER A 29 22.28 7.97 17.12
C SER A 29 20.90 7.88 16.48
N ASP A 30 20.50 8.80 15.58
CA ASP A 30 19.15 8.89 15.04
C ASP A 30 19.03 8.56 13.53
N ALA A 31 20.13 8.16 12.88
CA ALA A 31 20.08 7.80 11.46
C ALA A 31 19.29 6.50 11.23
N ILE A 32 18.25 6.57 10.42
CA ILE A 32 17.49 5.41 9.97
C ILE A 32 18.20 4.80 8.75
N ILE A 33 18.54 3.52 8.81
CA ILE A 33 19.10 2.79 7.68
C ILE A 33 18.07 1.76 7.22
N VAL A 34 17.55 1.94 6.02
CA VAL A 34 16.53 1.06 5.44
C VAL A 34 17.01 0.41 4.15
N ASN A 35 16.45 -0.75 3.83
CA ASN A 35 16.57 -1.34 2.50
C ASN A 35 15.25 -1.14 1.75
N ASP A 36 15.31 -0.55 0.57
CA ASP A 36 14.12 -0.43 -0.27
C ASP A 36 13.77 -1.77 -0.95
N GLN A 37 12.65 -1.81 -1.65
CA GLN A 37 12.14 -3.08 -2.20
C GLN A 37 12.81 -3.52 -3.50
N ILE A 38 13.86 -2.81 -3.94
CA ILE A 38 14.78 -3.27 -5.00
C ILE A 38 16.19 -3.57 -4.45
N GLY A 39 16.35 -3.55 -3.11
CA GLY A 39 17.57 -3.97 -2.41
C GLY A 39 18.63 -2.89 -2.21
N ARG A 40 18.31 -1.60 -2.44
CA ARG A 40 19.24 -0.50 -2.16
C ARG A 40 19.17 -0.15 -0.68
N GLN A 41 20.34 0.07 -0.06
CA GLN A 41 20.43 0.61 1.29
C GLN A 41 20.43 2.14 1.24
N ILE A 42 19.51 2.75 1.99
CA ILE A 42 19.36 4.21 2.07
C ILE A 42 19.51 4.65 3.54
N THR A 43 20.37 5.64 3.76
CA THR A 43 20.56 6.26 5.08
C THR A 43 19.81 7.59 5.13
N ILE A 44 18.94 7.74 6.12
CA ILE A 44 18.16 8.94 6.42
C ILE A 44 18.69 9.48 7.75
N LYS A 45 19.39 10.61 7.73
CA LYS A 45 20.10 11.14 8.91
C LYS A 45 19.19 11.87 9.88
N ASP A 46 18.15 12.51 9.37
CA ASP A 46 17.26 13.39 10.14
C ASP A 46 15.85 12.84 10.16
N GLN A 47 15.07 13.29 11.13
CA GLN A 47 13.64 12.99 11.16
C GLN A 47 12.95 13.46 9.88
N VAL A 48 12.25 12.56 9.20
CA VAL A 48 11.49 12.87 7.99
C VAL A 48 10.28 13.73 8.34
N LYS A 49 10.18 14.90 7.69
CA LYS A 49 9.06 15.85 7.85
C LYS A 49 8.41 16.21 6.52
N ARG A 50 9.10 15.96 5.41
CA ARG A 50 8.68 16.36 4.07
C ARG A 50 8.71 15.15 3.13
N VAL A 51 7.55 14.62 2.84
CA VAL A 51 7.36 13.40 2.06
C VAL A 51 6.72 13.73 0.72
N VAL A 52 7.26 13.20 -0.36
CA VAL A 52 6.56 13.14 -1.64
C VAL A 52 6.12 11.70 -1.92
N SER A 53 4.84 11.55 -2.25
CA SER A 53 4.27 10.29 -2.70
C SER A 53 3.94 10.39 -4.19
N THR A 54 4.55 9.53 -5.02
CA THR A 54 4.43 9.64 -6.48
C THR A 54 3.32 8.78 -7.08
N SER A 55 2.62 8.00 -6.26
CA SER A 55 1.55 7.10 -6.70
C SER A 55 0.37 7.09 -5.73
N TYR A 56 -0.82 6.83 -6.26
CA TYR A 56 -2.02 6.62 -5.46
C TYR A 56 -1.84 5.56 -4.36
N ILE A 57 -1.15 4.48 -4.66
CA ILE A 57 -0.91 3.38 -3.71
C ILE A 57 -0.13 3.87 -2.48
N THR A 58 0.94 4.61 -2.71
CA THR A 58 1.76 5.15 -1.62
C THR A 58 1.06 6.29 -0.89
N THR A 59 0.31 7.15 -1.59
CA THR A 59 -0.46 8.23 -0.95
C THR A 59 -1.57 7.67 -0.06
N SER A 60 -2.39 6.73 -0.55
CA SER A 60 -3.43 6.08 0.26
C SER A 60 -2.84 5.37 1.49
N THR A 61 -1.67 4.75 1.33
CA THR A 61 -0.95 4.13 2.46
C THR A 61 -0.47 5.18 3.47
N CYS A 62 0.09 6.30 3.01
CA CYS A 62 0.48 7.42 3.86
C CYS A 62 -0.69 7.94 4.69
N LEU A 63 -1.88 8.10 4.08
CA LEU A 63 -3.08 8.55 4.78
C LEU A 63 -3.48 7.59 5.89
N ALA A 64 -3.62 6.31 5.58
CA ALA A 64 -4.01 5.30 6.57
C ALA A 64 -3.00 5.15 7.72
N LEU A 65 -1.74 5.53 7.47
CA LEU A 65 -0.69 5.56 8.49
C LEU A 65 -0.61 6.89 9.26
N GLY A 66 -1.44 7.89 8.91
CA GLY A 66 -1.42 9.22 9.54
C GLY A 66 -0.15 10.01 9.20
N VAL A 67 0.28 9.96 7.93
CA VAL A 67 1.44 10.69 7.39
C VAL A 67 1.00 11.94 6.61
N SER A 68 -0.30 12.26 6.53
CA SER A 68 -0.84 13.36 5.73
C SER A 68 -0.13 14.70 5.97
N ASP A 69 0.12 15.05 7.25
CA ASP A 69 0.79 16.29 7.65
C ASP A 69 2.25 16.41 7.14
N GLN A 70 2.86 15.30 6.75
CA GLN A 70 4.22 15.27 6.21
C GLN A 70 4.24 15.35 4.69
N LEU A 71 3.10 15.16 4.01
CA LEU A 71 3.04 15.21 2.55
C LEU A 71 3.23 16.63 2.03
N VAL A 72 4.16 16.80 1.09
CA VAL A 72 4.47 18.06 0.41
C VAL A 72 4.32 17.97 -1.10
N GLY A 73 3.92 16.83 -1.62
CA GLY A 73 3.62 16.57 -3.01
C GLY A 73 3.06 15.17 -3.20
N ILE A 74 2.11 15.02 -4.09
CA ILE A 74 1.38 13.78 -4.34
C ILE A 74 1.37 13.41 -5.82
N GLU A 75 0.79 12.25 -6.14
CA GLU A 75 0.68 11.78 -7.51
C GLU A 75 -0.16 12.71 -8.39
N LYS A 76 -0.06 12.53 -9.71
CA LYS A 76 -0.92 13.22 -10.68
C LYS A 76 -2.36 12.75 -10.59
N ASN A 77 -3.28 13.65 -10.94
CA ASN A 77 -4.73 13.38 -10.98
C ASN A 77 -5.33 13.02 -9.61
N ALA A 78 -4.74 13.49 -8.52
CA ALA A 78 -5.24 13.27 -7.16
C ALA A 78 -6.68 13.76 -6.97
N SER A 79 -7.09 14.82 -7.68
CA SER A 79 -8.47 15.35 -7.66
C SER A 79 -9.55 14.34 -8.11
N SER A 80 -9.15 13.31 -8.87
CA SER A 80 -10.06 12.22 -9.26
C SER A 80 -10.28 11.17 -8.15
N ARG A 81 -9.58 11.28 -7.02
CA ARG A 81 -9.61 10.31 -5.91
C ARG A 81 -10.59 10.74 -4.83
N SER A 82 -11.74 10.07 -4.77
CA SER A 82 -12.78 10.39 -3.78
C SER A 82 -12.31 10.24 -2.32
N ILE A 83 -11.35 9.34 -2.07
CA ILE A 83 -10.81 9.10 -0.74
C ILE A 83 -10.16 10.39 -0.16
N TYR A 84 -9.44 11.18 -0.97
CA TYR A 84 -8.77 12.39 -0.48
C TYR A 84 -9.76 13.47 -0.06
N GLN A 85 -10.85 13.67 -0.84
CA GLN A 85 -11.90 14.60 -0.47
C GLN A 85 -12.58 14.29 0.85
N LYS A 86 -12.60 13.02 1.23
CA LYS A 86 -13.27 12.54 2.46
C LYS A 86 -12.35 12.46 3.66
N THR A 87 -11.07 12.17 3.44
CA THR A 87 -10.07 12.01 4.50
C THR A 87 -9.43 13.36 4.86
N ASP A 88 -8.94 14.06 3.85
CA ASP A 88 -8.20 15.31 4.01
C ASP A 88 -8.23 16.08 2.68
N SER A 89 -9.14 17.06 2.57
CA SER A 89 -9.29 17.85 1.36
C SER A 89 -8.07 18.73 1.05
N ASP A 90 -7.28 19.10 2.06
CA ASP A 90 -6.10 19.95 1.91
C ASP A 90 -5.00 19.26 1.08
N LEU A 91 -5.04 17.92 0.99
CA LEU A 91 -4.18 17.17 0.09
C LEU A 91 -4.34 17.59 -1.38
N LEU A 92 -5.51 18.03 -1.78
CA LEU A 92 -5.78 18.44 -3.16
C LEU A 92 -5.13 19.77 -3.52
N GLU A 93 -4.77 20.57 -2.51
CA GLU A 93 -4.02 21.83 -2.65
C GLU A 93 -2.51 21.58 -2.79
N LEU A 94 -2.03 20.35 -2.47
CA LEU A 94 -0.62 20.01 -2.62
C LEU A 94 -0.23 19.92 -4.10
N PRO A 95 1.05 20.20 -4.43
CA PRO A 95 1.58 20.00 -5.76
C PRO A 95 1.38 18.56 -6.25
N GLN A 96 0.65 18.39 -7.36
CA GLN A 96 0.44 17.09 -8.01
C GLN A 96 1.63 16.77 -8.93
N VAL A 97 2.71 16.35 -8.33
CA VAL A 97 4.03 16.21 -8.97
C VAL A 97 4.19 14.91 -9.77
N GLY A 98 3.49 13.83 -9.39
CA GLY A 98 3.74 12.49 -9.94
C GLY A 98 5.22 12.11 -9.85
N CYS A 99 5.78 11.56 -10.95
CA CYS A 99 7.21 11.22 -11.03
C CYS A 99 8.05 12.31 -11.73
N ASN A 100 7.60 13.56 -11.76
CA ASN A 100 8.37 14.64 -12.36
C ASN A 100 9.46 15.14 -11.41
N VAL A 101 10.71 14.75 -11.68
CA VAL A 101 11.88 15.05 -10.83
C VAL A 101 12.04 16.56 -10.57
N SER A 102 11.84 17.41 -11.59
CA SER A 102 11.98 18.87 -11.45
C SER A 102 10.88 19.50 -10.59
N LEU A 103 9.65 18.99 -10.66
CA LEU A 103 8.55 19.43 -9.79
C LEU A 103 8.76 18.96 -8.36
N ILE A 104 9.21 17.72 -8.18
CA ILE A 104 9.53 17.14 -6.87
C ILE A 104 10.64 17.93 -6.19
N ALA A 105 11.72 18.26 -6.91
CA ALA A 105 12.81 19.05 -6.36
C ALA A 105 12.35 20.42 -5.80
N LYS A 106 11.36 21.06 -6.41
CA LYS A 106 10.79 22.33 -5.93
C LYS A 106 10.06 22.20 -4.59
N THR A 107 9.58 21.00 -4.25
CA THR A 107 8.93 20.75 -2.95
C THR A 107 9.94 20.52 -1.84
N ALA A 108 11.25 20.44 -2.13
CA ALA A 108 12.34 20.17 -1.18
C ALA A 108 11.99 19.02 -0.22
N PRO A 109 11.78 17.79 -0.71
CA PRO A 109 11.39 16.66 0.13
C PRO A 109 12.61 16.06 0.86
N ASP A 110 12.39 15.53 2.06
CA ASP A 110 13.37 14.69 2.76
C ASP A 110 13.46 13.30 2.10
N VAL A 111 12.29 12.80 1.63
CA VAL A 111 12.17 11.47 1.01
C VAL A 111 11.04 11.45 -0.04
N VAL A 112 11.25 10.63 -1.06
CA VAL A 112 10.26 10.35 -2.12
C VAL A 112 9.94 8.87 -2.12
N PHE A 113 8.67 8.51 -2.00
CA PHE A 113 8.20 7.14 -2.25
C PHE A 113 7.83 6.99 -3.72
N MET A 114 8.46 6.04 -4.38
CA MET A 114 8.32 5.83 -5.83
C MET A 114 8.11 4.36 -6.15
N MET A 115 7.19 4.08 -7.05
CA MET A 115 6.93 2.73 -7.53
C MET A 115 8.10 2.21 -8.38
N LYS A 116 8.35 0.89 -8.30
CA LYS A 116 9.44 0.18 -9.00
C LYS A 116 9.45 0.39 -10.51
N GLU A 117 8.30 0.59 -11.14
CA GLU A 117 8.16 0.84 -12.56
C GLU A 117 8.92 2.09 -13.02
N ASN A 118 9.14 3.04 -12.09
CA ASN A 118 9.85 4.30 -12.33
C ASN A 118 11.32 4.28 -11.88
N LYS A 119 11.89 3.11 -11.62
CA LYS A 119 13.27 2.97 -11.11
C LYS A 119 14.35 3.59 -12.02
N ASN A 120 14.05 3.78 -13.29
CA ASN A 120 14.93 4.47 -14.24
C ASN A 120 15.15 5.95 -13.91
N LEU A 121 14.35 6.55 -13.02
CA LEU A 121 14.50 7.94 -12.57
C LEU A 121 15.41 8.08 -11.33
N ILE A 122 15.93 6.99 -10.80
CA ILE A 122 16.73 7.01 -9.55
C ILE A 122 17.95 7.91 -9.70
N GLU A 123 18.69 7.77 -10.79
CA GLU A 123 19.88 8.55 -11.08
C GLU A 123 19.58 10.07 -11.12
N ASP A 124 18.49 10.47 -11.79
CA ASP A 124 18.05 11.86 -11.86
C ASP A 124 17.72 12.47 -10.49
N PHE A 125 17.23 11.66 -9.54
CA PHE A 125 16.99 12.07 -8.16
C PHE A 125 18.28 12.15 -7.35
N GLU A 126 19.18 11.16 -7.51
CA GLU A 126 20.47 11.12 -6.82
C GLU A 126 21.37 12.28 -7.19
N GLU A 127 21.41 12.68 -8.48
CA GLU A 127 22.09 13.89 -8.96
C GLU A 127 21.61 15.18 -8.28
N ARG A 128 20.36 15.19 -7.79
CA ARG A 128 19.75 16.31 -7.06
C ARG A 128 19.80 16.14 -5.55
N HIS A 129 20.50 15.13 -5.06
CA HIS A 129 20.59 14.76 -3.64
C HIS A 129 19.21 14.48 -2.98
N ILE A 130 18.23 14.03 -3.77
CA ILE A 130 16.89 13.64 -3.29
C ILE A 130 16.88 12.15 -2.98
N LYS A 131 16.50 11.81 -1.75
CA LYS A 131 16.40 10.41 -1.31
C LYS A 131 15.12 9.78 -1.85
N VAL A 132 15.28 8.70 -2.63
CA VAL A 132 14.17 7.95 -3.20
C VAL A 132 14.12 6.55 -2.60
N ILE A 133 12.96 6.19 -2.11
CA ILE A 133 12.62 4.85 -1.60
C ILE A 133 11.74 4.18 -2.66
N VAL A 134 12.26 3.13 -3.26
CA VAL A 134 11.51 2.36 -4.26
C VAL A 134 10.69 1.28 -3.59
N VAL A 135 9.39 1.22 -3.95
CA VAL A 135 8.43 0.25 -3.43
C VAL A 135 7.87 -0.63 -4.54
N ASP A 136 7.54 -1.88 -4.20
CA ASP A 136 7.01 -2.90 -5.10
C ASP A 136 5.91 -3.72 -4.41
N PRO A 137 4.66 -3.24 -4.33
CA PRO A 137 3.56 -3.94 -3.66
C PRO A 137 2.92 -5.02 -4.55
N SER A 138 3.70 -5.74 -5.36
CA SER A 138 3.20 -6.71 -6.36
C SER A 138 2.66 -8.02 -5.76
N SER A 139 2.82 -8.22 -4.45
CA SER A 139 2.21 -9.32 -3.69
C SER A 139 1.86 -8.85 -2.28
N GLU A 140 1.00 -9.58 -1.56
CA GLU A 140 0.62 -9.23 -0.19
C GLU A 140 1.84 -9.06 0.73
N LYS A 141 2.78 -10.00 0.70
CA LYS A 141 4.02 -9.92 1.48
C LYS A 141 4.81 -8.65 1.19
N LYS A 142 4.89 -8.26 -0.09
CA LYS A 142 5.59 -7.03 -0.49
C LYS A 142 4.81 -5.78 -0.11
N TYR A 143 3.48 -5.82 -0.17
CA TYR A 143 2.63 -4.74 0.32
C TYR A 143 2.82 -4.53 1.82
N ASP A 144 2.79 -5.59 2.63
CA ASP A 144 3.05 -5.52 4.07
C ASP A 144 4.45 -4.98 4.39
N ALA A 145 5.44 -5.32 3.57
CA ALA A 145 6.79 -4.77 3.68
C ALA A 145 6.83 -3.27 3.33
N MET A 146 6.10 -2.83 2.29
CA MET A 146 5.96 -1.42 1.94
C MET A 146 5.31 -0.61 3.07
N VAL A 147 4.21 -1.11 3.66
CA VAL A 147 3.55 -0.48 4.82
C VAL A 147 4.53 -0.31 5.98
N SER A 148 5.33 -1.34 6.27
CA SER A 148 6.34 -1.28 7.35
C SER A 148 7.43 -0.25 7.03
N LEU A 149 7.92 -0.23 5.81
CA LEU A 149 8.99 0.66 5.34
C LEU A 149 8.56 2.14 5.40
N ILE A 150 7.35 2.45 4.90
CA ILE A 150 6.79 3.82 4.99
C ILE A 150 6.64 4.23 6.45
N ALA A 151 6.11 3.34 7.30
CA ALA A 151 5.90 3.63 8.71
C ALA A 151 7.22 3.84 9.47
N GLU A 152 8.25 3.06 9.18
CA GLU A 152 9.58 3.18 9.78
C GLU A 152 10.19 4.54 9.45
N ILE A 153 10.18 4.92 8.17
CA ILE A 153 10.74 6.17 7.67
C ILE A 153 10.00 7.39 8.22
N CYS A 154 8.66 7.30 8.32
CA CYS A 154 7.81 8.41 8.75
C CYS A 154 7.51 8.43 10.27
N GLY A 155 8.10 7.51 11.06
CA GLY A 155 7.87 7.44 12.50
C GLY A 155 6.46 7.00 12.89
N LYS A 156 5.82 6.14 12.09
CA LYS A 156 4.42 5.68 12.25
C LYS A 156 4.28 4.16 12.50
N GLN A 157 5.29 3.54 13.14
CA GLN A 157 5.33 2.09 13.35
C GLN A 157 4.12 1.56 14.13
N ASN A 158 3.59 2.34 15.09
CA ASN A 158 2.39 1.96 15.84
C ASN A 158 1.15 1.89 14.96
N ASN A 159 1.01 2.81 13.99
CA ASN A 159 -0.11 2.83 13.05
C ASN A 159 -0.03 1.64 12.08
N ALA A 160 1.17 1.31 11.59
CA ALA A 160 1.38 0.12 10.79
C ALA A 160 1.05 -1.17 11.57
N LYS A 161 1.45 -1.26 12.84
CA LYS A 161 1.08 -2.38 13.71
C LYS A 161 -0.44 -2.49 13.88
N LYS A 162 -1.13 -1.36 14.09
CA LYS A 162 -2.58 -1.31 14.18
C LYS A 162 -3.25 -1.83 12.90
N LEU A 163 -2.81 -1.38 11.74
CA LEU A 163 -3.34 -1.83 10.43
C LEU A 163 -3.11 -3.33 10.22
N LYS A 164 -1.90 -3.83 10.49
CA LYS A 164 -1.58 -5.27 10.37
C LYS A 164 -2.37 -6.13 11.35
N ASN A 165 -2.61 -5.67 12.57
CA ASN A 165 -3.45 -6.36 13.53
C ASN A 165 -4.91 -6.43 13.04
N TYR A 166 -5.41 -5.36 12.43
CA TYR A 166 -6.73 -5.36 11.80
C TYR A 166 -6.81 -6.45 10.72
N TYR A 167 -5.84 -6.50 9.80
CA TYR A 167 -5.79 -7.53 8.77
C TYR A 167 -5.78 -8.94 9.37
N SER A 168 -4.92 -9.18 10.35
CA SER A 168 -4.84 -10.47 11.04
C SER A 168 -6.18 -10.89 11.67
N THR A 169 -6.85 -9.95 12.34
CA THR A 169 -8.17 -10.18 12.95
C THR A 169 -9.23 -10.52 11.91
N LYS A 170 -9.28 -9.77 10.80
CA LYS A 170 -10.25 -10.03 9.72
C LYS A 170 -9.96 -11.34 9.00
N LYS A 171 -8.69 -11.67 8.75
CA LYS A 171 -8.30 -12.97 8.19
C LYS A 171 -8.69 -14.13 9.12
N SER A 172 -8.47 -13.99 10.43
CA SER A 172 -8.91 -15.00 11.40
C SER A 172 -10.43 -15.20 11.37
N LYS A 173 -11.19 -14.12 11.21
CA LYS A 173 -12.66 -14.18 11.05
C LYS A 173 -13.04 -14.92 9.76
N MET A 174 -12.42 -14.61 8.63
CA MET A 174 -12.68 -15.29 7.36
C MET A 174 -12.29 -16.78 7.43
N ASN A 175 -11.18 -17.13 8.09
CA ASN A 175 -10.78 -18.51 8.36
C ASN A 175 -11.89 -19.30 9.07
N SER A 176 -12.58 -18.67 10.04
CA SER A 176 -13.63 -19.34 10.81
C SER A 176 -14.91 -19.63 10.00
N LEU A 177 -15.09 -18.99 8.83
CA LEU A 177 -16.20 -19.27 7.92
C LEU A 177 -16.01 -20.56 7.11
N GLY A 178 -14.79 -21.11 7.11
CA GLY A 178 -14.44 -22.32 6.36
C GLY A 178 -14.06 -22.05 4.90
N THR A 179 -13.73 -23.12 4.20
CA THR A 179 -13.27 -23.08 2.81
C THR A 179 -14.43 -23.30 1.85
N SER A 180 -14.57 -22.44 0.86
CA SER A 180 -15.49 -22.66 -0.25
C SER A 180 -14.85 -23.49 -1.35
N ASN A 181 -15.54 -24.49 -1.88
CA ASN A 181 -15.10 -25.30 -3.02
C ASN A 181 -15.29 -24.60 -4.38
N LYS A 182 -15.83 -23.37 -4.39
CA LYS A 182 -16.02 -22.60 -5.62
C LYS A 182 -14.72 -22.23 -6.30
N HIS A 183 -14.73 -22.19 -7.63
CA HIS A 183 -13.67 -21.66 -8.45
C HIS A 183 -14.05 -20.25 -8.89
N VAL A 184 -13.38 -19.26 -8.35
CA VAL A 184 -13.64 -17.83 -8.61
C VAL A 184 -12.62 -17.27 -9.57
N TYR A 185 -13.09 -16.59 -10.59
CA TYR A 185 -12.29 -15.94 -11.60
C TYR A 185 -12.36 -14.42 -11.39
N ILE A 186 -11.23 -13.77 -11.18
CA ILE A 186 -11.15 -12.31 -11.17
C ILE A 186 -10.61 -11.87 -12.52
N ALA A 187 -11.39 -11.05 -13.23
CA ALA A 187 -11.02 -10.51 -14.53
C ALA A 187 -10.33 -9.14 -14.42
N SER A 188 -9.54 -8.76 -15.42
CA SER A 188 -8.98 -7.41 -15.51
C SER A 188 -10.04 -6.37 -15.91
N LYS A 189 -9.69 -5.10 -15.79
CA LYS A 189 -10.54 -3.99 -16.26
C LYS A 189 -10.62 -3.90 -17.79
N GLU A 190 -9.62 -4.42 -18.51
CA GLU A 190 -9.54 -4.36 -19.96
C GLU A 190 -10.35 -5.46 -20.63
N SER A 191 -10.37 -6.68 -20.05
CA SER A 191 -10.97 -7.83 -20.71
C SER A 191 -11.22 -9.00 -19.75
N ILE A 192 -12.33 -9.75 -20.00
CA ILE A 192 -12.58 -11.04 -19.34
C ILE A 192 -11.51 -12.10 -19.67
N TYR A 193 -10.78 -11.95 -20.78
CA TYR A 193 -9.70 -12.86 -21.18
C TYR A 193 -8.37 -12.59 -20.46
N ARG A 194 -8.35 -11.68 -19.48
CA ARG A 194 -7.15 -11.33 -18.74
C ARG A 194 -7.37 -11.57 -17.24
N PRO A 195 -7.07 -12.79 -16.75
CA PRO A 195 -7.32 -13.18 -15.37
C PRO A 195 -6.28 -12.65 -14.39
N VAL A 196 -6.69 -12.58 -13.13
CA VAL A 196 -5.78 -12.53 -11.98
C VAL A 196 -5.16 -13.92 -11.79
N THR A 197 -3.83 -13.99 -11.85
CA THR A 197 -3.06 -15.21 -11.62
C THR A 197 -2.62 -15.32 -10.14
N PRO A 198 -2.18 -16.50 -9.66
CA PRO A 198 -1.70 -16.67 -8.29
C PRO A 198 -0.50 -15.79 -7.90
N SER A 199 0.28 -15.30 -8.89
CA SER A 199 1.44 -14.44 -8.63
C SER A 199 1.14 -12.95 -8.52
N MET A 200 -0.12 -12.54 -8.70
CA MET A 200 -0.55 -11.15 -8.64
C MET A 200 -1.08 -10.77 -7.26
N PHE A 201 -0.95 -9.50 -6.88
CA PHE A 201 -1.47 -8.99 -5.60
C PHE A 201 -2.95 -9.34 -5.39
N GLN A 202 -3.77 -9.22 -6.42
CA GLN A 202 -5.22 -9.45 -6.37
C GLN A 202 -5.60 -10.90 -6.01
N SER A 203 -4.67 -11.88 -6.14
CA SER A 203 -4.93 -13.25 -5.68
C SER A 203 -5.19 -13.32 -4.17
N THR A 204 -4.65 -12.38 -3.41
CA THR A 204 -4.88 -12.22 -1.97
C THR A 204 -6.36 -12.17 -1.59
N ILE A 205 -7.20 -11.62 -2.49
CA ILE A 205 -8.66 -11.55 -2.29
C ILE A 205 -9.23 -12.97 -2.16
N LEU A 206 -8.80 -13.87 -3.05
CA LEU A 206 -9.26 -15.25 -3.09
C LEU A 206 -8.66 -16.07 -1.95
N ASP A 207 -7.36 -15.88 -1.71
CA ASP A 207 -6.62 -16.60 -0.66
C ASP A 207 -7.19 -16.28 0.72
N SER A 208 -7.46 -15.01 1.02
CA SER A 208 -8.03 -14.55 2.28
C SER A 208 -9.50 -14.96 2.47
N ALA A 209 -10.26 -15.11 1.39
CA ALA A 209 -11.65 -15.61 1.41
C ALA A 209 -11.73 -17.15 1.35
N HIS A 210 -10.58 -17.85 1.37
CA HIS A 210 -10.48 -19.32 1.32
C HIS A 210 -11.24 -19.94 0.15
N VAL A 211 -11.06 -19.40 -1.05
CA VAL A 211 -11.72 -19.86 -2.27
C VAL A 211 -10.69 -20.11 -3.36
N LYS A 212 -10.96 -21.05 -4.25
CA LYS A 212 -10.04 -21.46 -5.31
C LYS A 212 -9.98 -20.42 -6.43
N ASN A 213 -8.76 -20.04 -6.86
CA ASN A 213 -8.59 -19.27 -8.07
C ASN A 213 -8.85 -20.14 -9.30
N ALA A 214 -9.87 -19.81 -10.11
CA ALA A 214 -10.16 -20.53 -11.34
C ALA A 214 -8.98 -20.48 -12.34
N ALA A 215 -8.18 -19.42 -12.30
CA ALA A 215 -6.99 -19.25 -13.14
C ALA A 215 -5.70 -19.77 -12.47
N ALA A 216 -5.78 -20.68 -11.49
CA ALA A 216 -4.62 -21.19 -10.73
C ALA A 216 -3.53 -21.82 -11.63
N SER A 217 -3.89 -22.39 -12.77
CA SER A 217 -2.95 -22.98 -13.73
C SER A 217 -2.30 -21.95 -14.66
N ILE A 218 -2.83 -20.73 -14.73
CA ILE A 218 -2.33 -19.68 -15.61
C ILE A 218 -1.13 -19.01 -14.95
N LYS A 219 -0.03 -18.91 -15.70
CA LYS A 219 1.21 -18.28 -15.24
C LYS A 219 1.33 -16.86 -15.80
N GLY A 220 2.07 -16.04 -15.12
CA GLY A 220 2.40 -14.68 -15.52
C GLY A 220 1.97 -13.65 -14.48
N VAL A 221 2.45 -12.45 -14.69
CA VAL A 221 2.10 -11.21 -13.98
C VAL A 221 1.44 -10.27 -14.98
N ASP A 222 0.90 -9.15 -14.54
CA ASP A 222 0.32 -8.12 -15.41
C ASP A 222 -0.85 -8.59 -16.31
N TYR A 223 -1.71 -9.44 -15.74
CA TYR A 223 -2.93 -9.92 -16.39
C TYR A 223 -2.66 -10.57 -17.76
N PRO A 224 -2.07 -11.76 -17.81
CA PRO A 224 -1.80 -12.45 -19.08
C PRO A 224 -3.10 -12.68 -19.87
N THR A 225 -3.01 -12.59 -21.19
CA THR A 225 -4.17 -12.86 -22.06
C THR A 225 -4.31 -14.36 -22.28
N ILE A 226 -5.51 -14.90 -22.10
CA ILE A 226 -5.87 -16.29 -22.40
C ILE A 226 -6.80 -16.38 -23.63
N ALA A 227 -6.82 -17.52 -24.28
CA ALA A 227 -7.74 -17.79 -25.39
C ALA A 227 -9.17 -18.06 -24.88
N LEU A 228 -10.15 -17.93 -25.77
CA LEU A 228 -11.56 -18.28 -25.49
C LEU A 228 -11.68 -19.72 -24.98
N GLU A 229 -11.06 -20.67 -25.64
CA GLU A 229 -11.09 -22.10 -25.31
C GLU A 229 -10.55 -22.36 -23.90
N THR A 230 -9.54 -21.59 -23.50
CA THR A 230 -9.00 -21.65 -22.13
C THR A 230 -10.06 -21.21 -21.11
N LEU A 231 -10.73 -20.07 -21.35
CA LEU A 231 -11.78 -19.58 -20.45
C LEU A 231 -12.96 -20.57 -20.38
N LEU A 232 -13.37 -21.15 -21.52
CA LEU A 232 -14.40 -22.18 -21.58
C LEU A 232 -14.02 -23.44 -20.79
N THR A 233 -12.74 -23.84 -20.85
CA THR A 233 -12.20 -24.98 -20.09
C THR A 233 -12.13 -24.71 -18.60
N LEU A 234 -11.75 -23.49 -18.19
CA LEU A 234 -11.73 -23.08 -16.79
C LEU A 234 -13.15 -23.12 -16.17
N ASN A 235 -14.17 -22.78 -16.92
CA ASN A 235 -15.60 -22.79 -16.54
C ASN A 235 -15.80 -22.38 -15.06
N PRO A 236 -15.48 -21.15 -14.64
CA PRO A 236 -15.55 -20.75 -13.24
C PRO A 236 -17.00 -20.78 -12.70
N ASP A 237 -17.15 -21.01 -11.40
CA ASP A 237 -18.43 -20.90 -10.69
C ASP A 237 -18.89 -19.45 -10.52
N MET A 238 -17.94 -18.49 -10.54
CA MET A 238 -18.17 -17.07 -10.30
C MET A 238 -17.12 -16.25 -11.04
N VAL A 239 -17.52 -15.11 -11.60
CA VAL A 239 -16.63 -14.09 -12.14
C VAL A 239 -16.79 -12.81 -11.34
N ILE A 240 -15.68 -12.20 -10.97
CA ILE A 240 -15.59 -10.87 -10.36
C ILE A 240 -14.95 -9.92 -11.38
N MET A 241 -15.65 -8.83 -11.66
CA MET A 241 -15.19 -7.75 -12.54
C MET A 241 -14.87 -6.50 -11.74
N PRO A 242 -13.84 -5.73 -12.09
CA PRO A 242 -13.66 -4.39 -11.56
C PRO A 242 -14.86 -3.48 -11.92
N ARG A 243 -15.18 -2.52 -11.05
CA ARG A 243 -16.27 -1.56 -11.31
C ARG A 243 -16.03 -0.74 -12.58
N ASN A 244 -14.78 -0.39 -12.84
CA ASN A 244 -14.35 0.41 -13.98
C ASN A 244 -13.93 -0.43 -15.20
N ALA A 245 -14.44 -1.66 -15.32
CA ALA A 245 -14.17 -2.50 -16.49
C ALA A 245 -14.65 -1.81 -17.79
N SER A 246 -13.87 -1.94 -18.87
CA SER A 246 -14.19 -1.39 -20.18
C SER A 246 -15.27 -2.18 -20.93
N TYR A 247 -15.79 -3.24 -20.32
CA TYR A 247 -16.85 -4.12 -20.82
C TYR A 247 -17.92 -4.32 -19.74
N SER A 248 -19.11 -4.76 -20.12
CA SER A 248 -20.26 -4.90 -19.20
C SER A 248 -20.59 -6.38 -18.92
N LYS A 249 -21.32 -6.63 -17.83
CA LYS A 249 -21.91 -7.95 -17.58
C LYS A 249 -22.83 -8.39 -18.73
N ASP A 250 -23.58 -7.46 -19.30
CA ASP A 250 -24.52 -7.76 -20.38
C ASP A 250 -23.78 -8.18 -21.65
N SER A 251 -22.62 -7.59 -21.95
CA SER A 251 -21.80 -8.02 -23.08
C SER A 251 -21.30 -9.47 -22.91
N ILE A 252 -21.07 -9.92 -21.67
CA ILE A 252 -20.68 -11.30 -21.38
C ILE A 252 -21.90 -12.23 -21.49
N TYR A 253 -23.03 -11.85 -20.89
CA TYR A 253 -24.23 -12.68 -20.90
C TYR A 253 -24.81 -12.88 -22.31
N ASN A 254 -24.66 -11.89 -23.19
CA ASN A 254 -25.19 -11.93 -24.54
C ASN A 254 -24.19 -12.46 -25.58
N TYR A 255 -22.96 -12.82 -25.16
CA TYR A 255 -21.98 -13.37 -26.07
C TYR A 255 -22.25 -14.86 -26.29
N GLU A 256 -22.63 -15.22 -27.52
CA GLU A 256 -23.09 -16.57 -27.88
C GLU A 256 -22.11 -17.67 -27.45
N PHE A 257 -20.81 -17.45 -27.63
CA PHE A 257 -19.77 -18.43 -27.27
C PHE A 257 -19.65 -18.68 -25.75
N PHE A 258 -20.21 -17.81 -24.92
CA PHE A 258 -20.25 -18.00 -23.46
C PHE A 258 -21.50 -18.68 -22.93
N SER A 259 -22.48 -19.00 -23.83
CA SER A 259 -23.76 -19.60 -23.43
C SER A 259 -23.64 -20.93 -22.68
N SER A 260 -22.54 -21.66 -22.89
CA SER A 260 -22.23 -22.91 -22.19
C SER A 260 -21.66 -22.71 -20.78
N LEU A 261 -21.12 -21.52 -20.44
CA LEU A 261 -20.50 -21.26 -19.14
C LEU A 261 -21.54 -21.22 -18.02
N ASP A 262 -21.19 -21.80 -16.86
CA ASP A 262 -22.05 -21.84 -15.69
C ASP A 262 -22.30 -20.44 -15.12
N ILE A 263 -21.34 -19.51 -15.24
CA ILE A 263 -21.52 -18.09 -14.83
C ILE A 263 -22.63 -17.39 -15.62
N VAL A 264 -22.81 -17.76 -16.89
CA VAL A 264 -23.87 -17.18 -17.77
C VAL A 264 -25.21 -17.80 -17.43
N LYS A 265 -25.29 -19.14 -17.37
CA LYS A 265 -26.52 -19.88 -17.04
C LYS A 265 -27.08 -19.47 -15.67
N ASN A 266 -26.21 -19.30 -14.66
CA ASN A 266 -26.57 -19.04 -13.28
C ASN A 266 -26.46 -17.56 -12.89
N LYS A 267 -26.14 -16.65 -13.81
CA LYS A 267 -25.96 -15.20 -13.60
C LYS A 267 -24.97 -14.88 -12.46
N LYS A 268 -23.83 -15.58 -12.44
CA LYS A 268 -22.81 -15.48 -11.38
C LYS A 268 -21.65 -14.56 -11.76
N ILE A 269 -21.97 -13.39 -12.33
CA ILE A 269 -21.00 -12.32 -12.62
C ILE A 269 -21.27 -11.16 -11.67
N TYR A 270 -20.27 -10.81 -10.89
CA TYR A 270 -20.32 -9.77 -9.86
C TYR A 270 -19.39 -8.61 -10.24
N ILE A 271 -19.77 -7.41 -9.84
CA ILE A 271 -18.91 -6.23 -9.93
C ILE A 271 -18.33 -6.01 -8.53
N MET A 272 -17.00 -5.90 -8.43
CA MET A 272 -16.33 -5.60 -7.17
C MET A 272 -16.86 -4.27 -6.61
N PRO A 273 -17.35 -4.25 -5.37
CA PRO A 273 -17.70 -2.98 -4.73
C PRO A 273 -16.48 -2.06 -4.63
N GLU A 274 -16.70 -0.79 -4.96
CA GLU A 274 -15.76 0.29 -4.72
C GLU A 274 -16.56 1.42 -4.08
N VAL A 275 -16.16 1.84 -2.88
CA VAL A 275 -16.89 2.89 -2.18
C VAL A 275 -16.26 4.24 -2.44
N VAL A 276 -15.00 4.40 -2.05
CA VAL A 276 -14.23 5.62 -2.22
C VAL A 276 -12.87 5.38 -2.87
N GLU A 277 -12.47 4.11 -2.95
CA GLU A 277 -11.24 3.66 -3.59
C GLU A 277 -11.37 2.22 -4.08
N SER A 278 -10.49 1.80 -5.00
CA SER A 278 -10.48 0.44 -5.54
C SER A 278 -9.91 -0.54 -4.52
N TRP A 279 -10.72 -1.52 -4.12
CA TRP A 279 -10.27 -2.59 -3.21
C TRP A 279 -9.46 -3.68 -3.93
N MET A 280 -9.34 -3.62 -5.24
CA MET A 280 -8.50 -4.52 -6.02
C MET A 280 -7.05 -4.03 -6.14
N ASP A 281 -6.79 -2.78 -5.77
CA ASP A 281 -5.45 -2.20 -5.75
C ASP A 281 -4.72 -2.54 -4.43
N PRO A 282 -3.38 -2.54 -4.40
CA PRO A 282 -2.60 -2.73 -3.17
C PRO A 282 -2.64 -1.47 -2.29
N VAL A 283 -3.81 -1.16 -1.77
CA VAL A 283 -4.12 -0.04 -0.85
C VAL A 283 -4.60 -0.58 0.49
N PRO A 284 -4.62 0.22 1.57
CA PRO A 284 -5.02 -0.26 2.89
C PRO A 284 -6.39 -0.94 2.93
N SER A 285 -7.35 -0.49 2.14
CA SER A 285 -8.70 -1.05 2.11
C SER A 285 -8.85 -2.36 1.31
N HIS A 286 -7.78 -2.90 0.72
CA HIS A 286 -7.84 -4.14 -0.08
C HIS A 286 -8.49 -5.33 0.67
N ILE A 287 -8.33 -5.40 1.99
CA ILE A 287 -8.93 -6.45 2.82
C ILE A 287 -10.47 -6.48 2.71
N LEU A 288 -11.09 -5.34 2.40
CA LEU A 288 -12.53 -5.21 2.26
C LEU A 288 -13.06 -6.00 1.06
N ALA A 289 -12.26 -6.18 0.01
CA ALA A 289 -12.60 -7.06 -1.11
C ALA A 289 -12.77 -8.52 -0.66
N SER A 290 -11.85 -9.00 0.21
CA SER A 290 -11.92 -10.35 0.75
C SER A 290 -13.11 -10.52 1.70
N LEU A 291 -13.43 -9.50 2.51
CA LEU A 291 -14.60 -9.49 3.38
C LEU A 291 -15.90 -9.50 2.56
N TRP A 292 -15.97 -8.69 1.50
CA TRP A 292 -17.12 -8.74 0.59
C TRP A 292 -17.30 -10.12 -0.04
N LEU A 293 -16.22 -10.71 -0.56
CA LEU A 293 -16.28 -12.04 -1.16
C LEU A 293 -16.71 -13.10 -0.13
N SER A 294 -16.22 -13.00 1.11
CA SER A 294 -16.63 -13.87 2.20
C SER A 294 -18.14 -13.74 2.51
N TYR A 295 -18.68 -12.51 2.48
CA TYR A 295 -20.12 -12.28 2.58
C TYR A 295 -20.89 -12.97 1.43
N VAL A 296 -20.42 -12.82 0.20
CA VAL A 296 -21.09 -13.42 -0.98
C VAL A 296 -21.08 -14.96 -0.92
N LEU A 297 -20.00 -15.55 -0.38
CA LEU A 297 -19.84 -17.00 -0.27
C LEU A 297 -20.56 -17.61 0.95
N HIS A 298 -20.63 -16.88 2.06
CA HIS A 298 -21.14 -17.34 3.37
C HIS A 298 -22.18 -16.38 3.96
N PRO A 299 -23.27 -16.01 3.23
CA PRO A 299 -24.21 -14.94 3.63
C PRO A 299 -25.00 -15.25 4.92
N HIS A 300 -25.05 -16.51 5.37
CA HIS A 300 -25.72 -16.91 6.62
C HIS A 300 -24.80 -16.70 7.84
N ASP A 301 -23.50 -16.98 7.70
CA ASP A 301 -22.53 -16.90 8.80
C ASP A 301 -21.88 -15.53 8.88
N TYR A 302 -21.73 -14.84 7.75
CA TYR A 302 -21.23 -13.49 7.64
C TYR A 302 -22.22 -12.65 6.84
N THR A 303 -23.16 -12.03 7.55
CA THR A 303 -24.30 -11.32 6.96
C THR A 303 -23.90 -9.99 6.30
N TYR A 304 -24.78 -9.45 5.45
CA TYR A 304 -24.59 -8.13 4.85
C TYR A 304 -24.35 -7.03 5.90
N GLU A 305 -25.06 -7.09 7.04
CA GLU A 305 -24.89 -6.12 8.12
C GLU A 305 -23.52 -6.23 8.79
N ASN A 306 -22.98 -7.44 8.93
CA ASN A 306 -21.62 -7.63 9.43
C ASN A 306 -20.58 -7.06 8.46
N TYR A 307 -20.72 -7.36 7.16
CA TYR A 307 -19.86 -6.83 6.10
C TYR A 307 -19.93 -5.29 6.06
N LYS A 308 -21.14 -4.72 6.02
CA LYS A 308 -21.35 -3.27 6.02
C LYS A 308 -20.68 -2.59 7.21
N LYS A 309 -20.86 -3.17 8.41
CA LYS A 309 -20.21 -2.68 9.62
C LYS A 309 -18.68 -2.71 9.50
N ASP A 310 -18.11 -3.80 9.01
CA ASP A 310 -16.66 -3.93 8.84
C ASP A 310 -16.09 -2.88 7.86
N VAL A 311 -16.84 -2.53 6.79
CA VAL A 311 -16.46 -1.47 5.85
C VAL A 311 -16.48 -0.08 6.53
N ILE A 312 -17.55 0.24 7.26
CA ILE A 312 -17.68 1.53 7.97
C ILE A 312 -16.58 1.68 9.02
N ASP A 313 -16.39 0.66 9.84
CA ASP A 313 -15.40 0.64 10.92
C ASP A 313 -13.98 0.84 10.33
N PHE A 314 -13.67 0.23 9.18
CA PHE A 314 -12.37 0.36 8.52
C PHE A 314 -12.06 1.83 8.15
N TYR A 315 -12.97 2.48 7.44
CA TYR A 315 -12.74 3.86 7.01
C TYR A 315 -12.72 4.83 8.19
N LYS A 316 -13.53 4.58 9.23
CA LYS A 316 -13.48 5.36 10.47
C LYS A 316 -12.16 5.19 11.20
N GLU A 317 -11.65 3.96 11.27
CA GLU A 317 -10.46 3.61 12.05
C GLU A 317 -9.14 4.10 11.42
N PHE A 318 -9.03 4.03 10.08
CA PHE A 318 -7.79 4.28 9.35
C PHE A 318 -7.76 5.55 8.52
N TYR A 319 -8.92 6.14 8.23
CA TYR A 319 -9.02 7.36 7.45
C TYR A 319 -9.83 8.47 8.16
N ASP A 320 -10.29 8.21 9.38
CA ASP A 320 -11.01 9.12 10.27
C ASP A 320 -12.22 9.83 9.65
N PHE A 321 -12.95 9.18 8.74
CA PHE A 321 -14.22 9.69 8.27
C PHE A 321 -15.38 8.70 8.42
N ASN A 322 -16.60 9.24 8.54
CA ASN A 322 -17.81 8.44 8.58
C ASN A 322 -18.28 8.18 7.15
N LEU A 323 -18.20 6.92 6.74
CA LEU A 323 -18.67 6.51 5.42
C LEU A 323 -20.21 6.52 5.38
N ASP A 324 -20.77 7.08 4.31
CA ASP A 324 -22.18 6.95 4.00
C ASP A 324 -22.51 5.49 3.65
N GLU A 325 -23.28 4.83 4.50
CA GLU A 325 -23.63 3.41 4.33
C GLU A 325 -24.42 3.11 3.05
N THR A 326 -25.07 4.12 2.45
CA THR A 326 -25.80 3.96 1.18
C THR A 326 -24.86 3.70 -0.01
N LEU A 327 -23.59 4.00 0.13
CA LEU A 327 -22.55 3.72 -0.88
C LEU A 327 -22.11 2.25 -0.87
N ILE A 328 -22.40 1.51 0.20
CA ILE A 328 -21.99 0.11 0.34
C ILE A 328 -23.00 -0.76 -0.38
N THR A 329 -22.57 -1.45 -1.44
CA THR A 329 -23.42 -2.31 -2.24
C THR A 329 -23.27 -3.79 -1.85
N LYS A 330 -24.34 -4.59 -2.10
CA LYS A 330 -24.35 -6.05 -1.90
C LYS A 330 -23.53 -6.77 -2.95
#